data_1248f957cba247bb5569baaf39ed3129
#
_entry.id   1248f957cba247bb5569baaf39ed3129
#
_cell.length_a   1.000
_cell.length_b   1.000
_cell.length_c   1.000
_cell.angle_alpha   90.00
_cell.angle_beta   90.00
_cell.angle_gamma   90.00
#
_symmetry.space_group_name_H-M   'P 1'
#
loop_
_entity.id
_entity.type
_entity.pdbx_description
1 polymer ?
#
loop_
_entity_poly.entity_id
_entity_poly.type
_entity_poly.pdbx_seq_one_letter_code
_entity_poly.pdbx_strand_id
1 'polypeptide(L)'
;MCIFTQPVVSVMDTNIFARLLPDGWQYLVYQMQFETQQNNAMVLPVPVQQPSRDTGSMEFISLKENEGFFKDLDKGFPLAVPPKRRGARSWDKAVDSDMSQLQVHEVGDFIASYVPTLADFSRLDEQFRLPQDSWDQIPQYSDYGFAVFQLKTLKGKPHPMAFKFKSRLIGPNQKSVFFPTVHIHDGEVHDLEEFDHALFLQAPEFDRLCGPYRQRRRLVTDKATGYVRSKWTADRFCDIDACQGIVDKDGLVHRLEMQGRMKNQDVLADLQAIERNKQSSLLPQSSLFWIGGIAGIAGMKWFFDRRTLVSQAGQGKASRHDEVT
;
A
#
# COMPACT_ATOMS: atom_id res chain seq x y z
N MET A 1 -3.79 -2.78 1.29
CA MET A 1 -4.93 -3.70 1.12
C MET A 1 -5.02 -4.60 2.31
N CYS A 2 -6.21 -4.72 2.84
CA CYS A 2 -6.55 -5.72 3.83
C CYS A 2 -7.80 -6.43 3.33
N ILE A 3 -7.65 -7.43 2.48
CA ILE A 3 -8.75 -8.35 2.19
C ILE A 3 -8.68 -9.43 3.24
N PHE A 4 -9.63 -9.44 4.16
CA PHE A 4 -9.76 -10.49 5.16
C PHE A 4 -10.79 -11.53 4.71
N THR A 5 -10.50 -12.79 4.98
CA THR A 5 -11.42 -13.89 4.63
C THR A 5 -12.64 -13.96 5.54
N GLN A 6 -12.56 -13.32 6.70
CA GLN A 6 -13.65 -13.16 7.66
C GLN A 6 -13.70 -11.71 8.16
N PRO A 7 -14.87 -11.19 8.57
CA PRO A 7 -14.98 -9.84 9.12
C PRO A 7 -14.03 -9.58 10.27
N VAL A 8 -13.46 -8.37 10.33
CA VAL A 8 -12.58 -7.91 11.39
C VAL A 8 -13.24 -6.83 12.23
N VAL A 9 -12.86 -6.76 13.51
CA VAL A 9 -13.33 -5.72 14.43
C VAL A 9 -12.65 -4.39 14.14
N SER A 10 -11.35 -4.44 13.89
CA SER A 10 -10.56 -3.24 13.54
C SER A 10 -9.27 -3.60 12.81
N VAL A 11 -8.84 -2.70 11.93
CA VAL A 11 -7.50 -2.66 11.34
C VAL A 11 -6.99 -1.24 11.44
N MET A 12 -5.73 -1.07 11.86
CA MET A 12 -5.13 0.24 12.04
C MET A 12 -3.60 0.18 11.92
N ASP A 13 -2.97 1.36 11.81
CA ASP A 13 -1.52 1.52 11.73
C ASP A 13 -0.92 0.67 10.60
N THR A 14 -1.52 0.79 9.41
CA THR A 14 -1.12 0.04 8.24
C THR A 14 0.11 0.67 7.58
N ASN A 15 1.15 -0.13 7.45
CA ASN A 15 2.41 0.27 6.86
C ASN A 15 2.76 -0.67 5.71
N ILE A 16 3.13 -0.11 4.56
CA ILE A 16 3.49 -0.88 3.36
C ILE A 16 4.79 -0.34 2.79
N PHE A 17 5.78 -1.21 2.61
CA PHE A 17 7.02 -0.87 1.90
C PHE A 17 7.05 -1.59 0.57
N ALA A 18 7.52 -0.91 -0.49
CA ALA A 18 7.75 -1.51 -1.80
C ALA A 18 9.06 -1.02 -2.42
N ARG A 19 9.77 -1.96 -3.07
CA ARG A 19 10.97 -1.68 -3.85
C ARG A 19 11.01 -2.53 -5.10
N LEU A 20 11.23 -1.88 -6.23
CA LEU A 20 11.37 -2.53 -7.52
C LEU A 20 12.83 -2.83 -7.82
N LEU A 21 13.13 -4.07 -8.23
CA LEU A 21 14.45 -4.49 -8.64
C LEU A 21 14.62 -4.38 -10.18
N PRO A 22 15.86 -4.23 -10.69
CA PRO A 22 16.13 -4.12 -12.12
C PRO A 22 15.69 -5.33 -12.95
N ASP A 23 15.66 -6.52 -12.35
CA ASP A 23 15.30 -7.80 -12.98
C ASP A 23 13.79 -8.08 -13.00
N GLY A 24 12.98 -7.11 -12.55
CA GLY A 24 11.53 -7.19 -12.58
C GLY A 24 10.88 -7.77 -11.33
N TRP A 25 11.65 -8.10 -10.32
CA TRP A 25 11.10 -8.44 -9.02
C TRP A 25 10.71 -7.18 -8.24
N GLN A 26 9.62 -7.29 -7.49
CA GLN A 26 9.20 -6.28 -6.54
C GLN A 26 9.18 -6.87 -5.13
N TYR A 27 9.91 -6.27 -4.20
CA TYR A 27 9.72 -6.49 -2.77
C TYR A 27 8.46 -5.78 -2.29
N LEU A 28 7.75 -6.44 -1.41
CA LEU A 28 6.64 -5.89 -0.67
C LEU A 28 6.74 -6.34 0.79
N VAL A 29 6.62 -5.37 1.71
CA VAL A 29 6.50 -5.62 3.14
C VAL A 29 5.21 -4.98 3.63
N TYR A 30 4.44 -5.71 4.41
CA TYR A 30 3.15 -5.27 4.92
C TYR A 30 3.09 -5.48 6.44
N GLN A 31 2.60 -4.51 7.18
CA GLN A 31 2.34 -4.63 8.60
C GLN A 31 1.12 -3.79 8.99
N MET A 32 0.27 -4.33 9.84
CA MET A 32 -0.87 -3.61 10.43
C MET A 32 -1.08 -4.11 11.86
N GLN A 33 -1.85 -3.35 12.62
CA GLN A 33 -2.48 -3.82 13.85
C GLN A 33 -3.91 -4.24 13.52
N PHE A 34 -4.35 -5.39 14.06
CA PHE A 34 -5.69 -5.91 13.79
C PHE A 34 -6.35 -6.50 15.04
N GLU A 35 -7.68 -6.63 14.98
CA GLU A 35 -8.50 -7.38 15.92
C GLU A 35 -9.60 -8.12 15.17
N THR A 36 -9.76 -9.41 15.41
CA THR A 36 -10.78 -10.29 14.82
C THR A 36 -11.40 -11.17 15.89
N GLN A 37 -12.58 -11.72 15.63
CA GLN A 37 -13.28 -12.60 16.58
C GLN A 37 -13.10 -14.08 16.29
N GLN A 38 -12.52 -14.43 15.15
CA GLN A 38 -12.34 -15.81 14.72
C GLN A 38 -11.06 -15.94 13.89
N ASN A 39 -10.65 -17.20 13.62
CA ASN A 39 -9.51 -17.46 12.75
C ASN A 39 -9.69 -16.75 11.41
N ASN A 40 -8.66 -16.08 10.95
CA ASN A 40 -8.72 -15.23 9.79
C ASN A 40 -7.45 -15.35 8.94
N ALA A 41 -7.58 -15.03 7.67
CA ALA A 41 -6.43 -14.84 6.80
C ALA A 41 -6.52 -13.48 6.09
N MET A 42 -5.37 -12.87 5.89
CA MET A 42 -5.23 -11.70 5.04
C MET A 42 -4.79 -12.13 3.65
N VAL A 43 -5.48 -11.66 2.64
CA VAL A 43 -5.21 -11.92 1.22
C VAL A 43 -4.69 -10.64 0.58
N LEU A 44 -3.50 -10.72 -0.04
CA LEU A 44 -2.90 -9.63 -0.82
C LEU A 44 -2.83 -10.03 -2.30
N PRO A 45 -3.74 -9.56 -3.15
CA PRO A 45 -3.58 -9.68 -4.61
C PRO A 45 -2.37 -8.90 -5.07
N VAL A 46 -1.57 -9.51 -5.96
CA VAL A 46 -0.38 -8.88 -6.54
C VAL A 46 -0.31 -9.14 -8.04
N PRO A 47 0.09 -8.15 -8.84
CA PRO A 47 0.15 -8.25 -10.29
C PRO A 47 1.37 -9.05 -10.75
N VAL A 48 1.33 -10.37 -10.52
CA VAL A 48 2.41 -11.28 -10.94
C VAL A 48 2.45 -11.43 -12.46
N GLN A 49 3.64 -11.72 -12.99
CA GLN A 49 3.82 -12.06 -14.40
C GLN A 49 3.07 -13.36 -14.73
N GLN A 50 2.31 -13.36 -15.82
CA GLN A 50 1.54 -14.52 -16.28
C GLN A 50 2.30 -15.34 -17.34
N PRO A 51 2.11 -16.66 -17.40
CA PRO A 51 1.29 -17.50 -16.52
C PRO A 51 1.94 -17.71 -15.16
N SER A 52 1.19 -17.50 -14.09
CA SER A 52 1.67 -17.59 -12.71
C SER A 52 1.61 -18.98 -12.07
N ARG A 53 1.52 -20.03 -12.88
CA ARG A 53 1.48 -21.44 -12.41
C ARG A 53 2.79 -21.89 -11.76
N ASP A 54 3.86 -21.13 -11.92
CA ASP A 54 5.16 -21.42 -11.35
C ASP A 54 5.22 -20.95 -9.90
N THR A 55 5.56 -21.86 -8.98
CA THR A 55 5.86 -21.55 -7.58
C THR A 55 7.02 -20.57 -7.43
N GLY A 56 7.87 -20.39 -8.46
CA GLY A 56 8.95 -19.41 -8.52
C GLY A 56 8.50 -17.97 -8.78
N SER A 57 7.19 -17.67 -8.91
CA SER A 57 6.70 -16.31 -9.15
C SER A 57 6.63 -15.46 -7.86
N MET A 58 6.75 -16.07 -6.69
CA MET A 58 6.73 -15.42 -5.39
C MET A 58 7.67 -16.12 -4.41
N GLU A 59 8.32 -15.35 -3.53
CA GLU A 59 9.21 -15.84 -2.49
C GLU A 59 8.94 -15.07 -1.19
N PHE A 60 8.61 -15.79 -0.11
CA PHE A 60 8.41 -15.22 1.22
C PHE A 60 9.73 -15.03 1.96
N ILE A 61 9.81 -13.96 2.76
CA ILE A 61 10.99 -13.57 3.51
C ILE A 61 10.60 -13.39 4.98
N SER A 62 11.34 -14.00 5.89
CA SER A 62 11.06 -13.86 7.31
C SER A 62 11.68 -12.58 7.87
N LEU A 63 10.86 -11.70 8.39
CA LEU A 63 11.28 -10.52 9.18
C LEU A 63 10.95 -10.69 10.67
N LYS A 64 10.86 -11.93 11.16
CA LYS A 64 10.60 -12.21 12.58
C LYS A 64 11.62 -11.55 13.51
N GLU A 65 12.89 -11.52 13.12
CA GLU A 65 13.95 -10.88 13.89
C GLU A 65 14.05 -9.36 13.66
N ASN A 66 13.16 -8.80 12.83
CA ASN A 66 13.10 -7.36 12.54
C ASN A 66 11.67 -6.81 12.68
N GLU A 67 11.05 -7.01 13.83
CA GLU A 67 9.73 -6.45 14.15
C GLU A 67 9.69 -4.92 14.05
N GLY A 68 10.86 -4.28 14.20
CA GLY A 68 11.06 -2.84 14.13
C GLY A 68 11.20 -2.24 12.73
N PHE A 69 11.07 -3.02 11.66
CA PHE A 69 11.31 -2.62 10.28
C PHE A 69 10.70 -1.25 9.91
N PHE A 70 9.41 -1.05 10.12
CA PHE A 70 8.74 0.22 9.81
C PHE A 70 9.11 1.33 10.78
N LYS A 71 9.36 1.01 12.03
CA LYS A 71 9.85 1.98 13.03
C LYS A 71 11.23 2.54 12.65
N ASP A 72 12.07 1.70 12.03
CA ASP A 72 13.36 2.13 11.51
C ASP A 72 13.18 3.01 10.27
N LEU A 73 12.31 2.65 9.34
CA LEU A 73 11.98 3.48 8.18
C LEU A 73 11.51 4.88 8.59
N ASP A 74 10.69 5.00 9.63
CA ASP A 74 10.19 6.28 10.15
C ASP A 74 11.31 7.21 10.65
N LYS A 75 12.42 6.67 11.14
CA LYS A 75 13.58 7.47 11.57
C LYS A 75 14.21 8.28 10.42
N GLY A 76 13.98 7.85 9.17
CA GLY A 76 14.40 8.59 7.97
C GLY A 76 13.65 9.94 7.80
N PHE A 77 12.53 10.15 8.53
CA PHE A 77 11.65 11.30 8.44
C PHE A 77 11.53 12.07 9.77
N PRO A 78 12.64 12.53 10.38
CA PRO A 78 12.60 13.13 11.71
C PRO A 78 11.77 14.41 11.69
N LEU A 79 10.83 14.54 12.63
CA LEU A 79 10.13 15.79 12.91
C LEU A 79 10.95 16.64 13.88
N ALA A 80 10.92 17.97 13.75
CA ALA A 80 11.49 18.85 14.77
C ALA A 80 10.75 18.62 16.10
N VAL A 81 11.48 18.12 17.07
CA VAL A 81 10.91 17.73 18.38
C VAL A 81 10.49 18.98 19.14
N PRO A 82 9.21 19.12 19.56
CA PRO A 82 8.86 19.93 20.71
C PRO A 82 9.42 19.27 21.97
N PRO A 83 9.75 19.98 23.04
CA PRO A 83 10.34 19.40 24.24
C PRO A 83 9.43 18.34 24.85
N LYS A 84 10.02 17.22 25.25
CA LYS A 84 9.39 15.96 25.66
C LYS A 84 8.44 16.10 26.85
N ARG A 85 7.28 15.43 26.77
CA ARG A 85 6.57 14.86 27.92
C ARG A 85 6.77 13.32 27.90
N ARG A 86 7.12 12.78 29.09
CA ARG A 86 7.46 11.37 29.30
C ARG A 86 6.22 10.48 29.46
N GLY A 87 6.27 9.26 28.93
CA GLY A 87 5.78 8.06 29.58
C GLY A 87 4.64 7.31 28.88
N ALA A 88 4.91 6.08 28.42
CA ALA A 88 4.08 4.89 28.63
C ALA A 88 4.81 3.63 28.14
N ARG A 89 4.59 2.50 28.82
CA ARG A 89 5.29 1.22 28.70
C ARG A 89 4.47 0.20 27.90
N SER A 90 5.19 -0.69 27.18
CA SER A 90 4.62 -1.82 26.43
C SER A 90 4.46 -3.08 27.29
N TRP A 91 3.60 -4.01 26.88
CA TRP A 91 3.48 -5.37 27.40
C TRP A 91 3.33 -6.36 26.26
N ASP A 92 4.18 -7.40 26.28
CA ASP A 92 4.17 -8.54 25.35
C ASP A 92 3.60 -9.80 25.98
N LYS A 93 2.97 -10.67 25.18
CA LYS A 93 3.04 -12.13 25.34
C LYS A 93 2.48 -12.90 24.14
N ALA A 94 3.21 -13.94 23.70
CA ALA A 94 2.91 -14.86 22.62
C ALA A 94 2.37 -16.20 23.13
N VAL A 95 1.63 -16.96 22.29
CA VAL A 95 1.35 -18.40 22.45
C VAL A 95 1.20 -19.06 21.07
N ASP A 96 1.72 -20.28 20.98
CA ASP A 96 2.00 -21.11 19.80
C ASP A 96 0.97 -22.24 19.60
N SER A 97 0.65 -22.65 18.35
CA SER A 97 0.23 -24.02 17.99
C SER A 97 0.06 -24.28 16.49
N ASP A 98 0.34 -25.49 16.06
CA ASP A 98 0.69 -26.09 14.78
C ASP A 98 -0.52 -26.74 14.04
N MET A 99 -0.53 -26.73 12.69
CA MET A 99 -0.73 -27.88 11.79
C MET A 99 -0.92 -27.52 10.30
N SER A 100 -0.41 -28.38 9.41
CA SER A 100 -0.04 -28.18 8.01
C SER A 100 -1.05 -28.64 6.96
N GLN A 101 -1.03 -27.96 5.77
CA GLN A 101 -1.17 -28.55 4.41
C GLN A 101 -1.19 -27.49 3.29
N LEU A 102 -0.13 -27.44 2.56
CA LEU A 102 0.32 -26.78 1.32
C LEU A 102 1.80 -26.57 1.51
N GLN A 103 2.62 -26.21 0.52
CA GLN A 103 3.95 -25.71 0.86
C GLN A 103 3.77 -24.44 1.70
N VAL A 104 3.76 -24.66 2.98
CA VAL A 104 3.45 -23.69 4.00
C VAL A 104 4.79 -23.20 4.50
N HIS A 105 5.11 -21.96 4.16
CA HIS A 105 6.23 -21.30 4.79
C HIS A 105 5.76 -20.80 6.15
N GLU A 106 6.12 -21.52 7.19
CA GLU A 106 5.91 -21.02 8.55
C GLU A 106 6.84 -19.84 8.80
N VAL A 107 6.24 -18.62 8.83
CA VAL A 107 6.97 -17.37 8.99
C VAL A 107 6.48 -16.69 10.27
N GLY A 108 7.05 -17.11 11.40
CA GLY A 108 6.78 -16.47 12.70
C GLY A 108 5.29 -16.48 13.10
N ASP A 109 4.67 -15.30 13.16
CA ASP A 109 3.30 -15.08 13.67
C ASP A 109 2.18 -15.47 12.69
N PHE A 110 2.52 -15.95 11.50
CA PHE A 110 1.56 -16.32 10.45
C PHE A 110 2.09 -17.48 9.62
N ILE A 111 1.16 -18.06 8.86
CA ILE A 111 1.43 -19.06 7.84
C ILE A 111 1.22 -18.41 6.48
N ALA A 112 2.26 -18.36 5.65
CA ALA A 112 2.22 -17.74 4.35
C ALA A 112 2.08 -18.78 3.23
N SER A 113 1.20 -18.50 2.27
CA SER A 113 0.97 -19.33 1.10
C SER A 113 0.85 -18.49 -0.16
N TYR A 114 1.43 -18.95 -1.26
CA TYR A 114 1.20 -18.37 -2.57
C TYR A 114 0.08 -19.10 -3.28
N VAL A 115 -0.94 -18.36 -3.71
CA VAL A 115 -2.07 -18.85 -4.51
C VAL A 115 -1.96 -18.25 -5.91
N PRO A 116 -1.61 -19.06 -6.95
CA PRO A 116 -1.32 -18.55 -8.28
C PRO A 116 -2.50 -17.92 -9.00
N THR A 117 -3.71 -18.46 -8.82
CA THR A 117 -4.94 -18.01 -9.48
C THR A 117 -6.14 -18.08 -8.53
N LEU A 118 -7.26 -17.42 -8.89
CA LEU A 118 -8.51 -17.55 -8.15
C LEU A 118 -8.99 -19.00 -8.03
N ALA A 119 -8.79 -19.83 -9.06
CA ALA A 119 -9.20 -21.25 -9.03
C ALA A 119 -8.42 -22.07 -7.98
N ASP A 120 -7.18 -21.67 -7.69
CA ASP A 120 -6.32 -22.35 -6.71
C ASP A 120 -6.72 -22.08 -5.25
N PHE A 121 -7.61 -21.11 -4.97
CA PHE A 121 -8.17 -20.92 -3.63
C PHE A 121 -8.91 -22.16 -3.12
N SER A 122 -9.44 -22.98 -4.01
CA SER A 122 -10.06 -24.26 -3.64
C SER A 122 -9.11 -25.22 -2.90
N ARG A 123 -7.80 -25.01 -2.96
CA ARG A 123 -6.75 -25.78 -2.30
C ARG A 123 -6.44 -25.30 -0.86
N LEU A 124 -6.91 -24.11 -0.48
CA LEU A 124 -6.84 -23.63 0.90
C LEU A 124 -7.94 -24.27 1.75
N ASP A 125 -7.75 -24.23 3.07
CA ASP A 125 -8.84 -24.54 4.01
C ASP A 125 -10.01 -23.55 3.78
N GLU A 126 -11.25 -24.06 3.88
CA GLU A 126 -12.47 -23.30 3.57
C GLU A 126 -12.59 -22.01 4.40
N GLN A 127 -12.17 -22.04 5.67
CA GLN A 127 -12.17 -20.88 6.57
C GLN A 127 -11.28 -19.74 6.10
N PHE A 128 -10.30 -20.01 5.21
CA PHE A 128 -9.36 -19.04 4.65
C PHE A 128 -9.65 -18.68 3.19
N ARG A 129 -10.88 -18.92 2.73
CA ARG A 129 -11.35 -18.54 1.40
C ARG A 129 -12.31 -17.37 1.50
N LEU A 130 -12.19 -16.44 0.55
CA LEU A 130 -13.23 -15.44 0.33
C LEU A 130 -14.42 -16.09 -0.39
N PRO A 131 -15.66 -15.67 -0.07
CA PRO A 131 -16.82 -16.02 -0.85
C PRO A 131 -16.67 -15.65 -2.33
N GLN A 132 -17.23 -16.43 -3.24
CA GLN A 132 -17.16 -16.16 -4.68
C GLN A 132 -17.75 -14.78 -5.02
N ASP A 133 -18.86 -14.41 -4.39
CA ASP A 133 -19.53 -13.13 -4.58
C ASP A 133 -18.63 -11.91 -4.27
N SER A 134 -17.67 -12.09 -3.34
CA SER A 134 -16.67 -11.03 -3.03
C SER A 134 -15.69 -10.87 -4.19
N TRP A 135 -15.25 -11.96 -4.83
CA TRP A 135 -14.38 -11.89 -6.01
C TRP A 135 -15.06 -11.27 -7.22
N ASP A 136 -16.37 -11.50 -7.41
CA ASP A 136 -17.14 -10.94 -8.51
C ASP A 136 -17.26 -9.41 -8.43
N GLN A 137 -17.12 -8.84 -7.22
CA GLN A 137 -17.12 -7.40 -7.00
C GLN A 137 -15.75 -6.74 -7.26
N ILE A 138 -14.67 -7.51 -7.37
CA ILE A 138 -13.28 -7.05 -7.62
C ILE A 138 -12.65 -7.73 -8.83
N PRO A 139 -13.31 -7.69 -10.03
CA PRO A 139 -12.88 -8.42 -11.22
C PRO A 139 -11.48 -8.03 -11.72
N GLN A 140 -10.95 -6.88 -11.30
CA GLN A 140 -9.58 -6.45 -11.62
C GLN A 140 -8.50 -7.41 -11.12
N TYR A 141 -8.81 -8.30 -10.17
CA TYR A 141 -7.86 -9.30 -9.64
C TYR A 141 -7.98 -10.67 -10.29
N SER A 142 -8.82 -10.83 -11.32
CA SER A 142 -9.07 -12.13 -11.98
C SER A 142 -7.81 -12.80 -12.54
N ASP A 143 -6.77 -12.02 -12.87
CA ASP A 143 -5.49 -12.46 -13.43
C ASP A 143 -4.29 -12.13 -12.51
N TYR A 144 -4.55 -11.90 -11.22
CA TYR A 144 -3.52 -11.68 -10.20
C TYR A 144 -3.09 -13.00 -9.56
N GLY A 145 -1.92 -12.99 -8.93
CA GLY A 145 -1.55 -13.97 -7.91
C GLY A 145 -1.82 -13.40 -6.52
N PHE A 146 -1.79 -14.27 -5.50
CA PHE A 146 -2.21 -13.87 -4.16
C PHE A 146 -1.21 -14.36 -3.11
N ALA A 147 -0.73 -13.47 -2.26
CA ALA A 147 -0.08 -13.83 -1.02
C ALA A 147 -1.14 -13.93 0.08
N VAL A 148 -1.26 -15.10 0.70
CA VAL A 148 -2.24 -15.38 1.75
C VAL A 148 -1.49 -15.59 3.06
N PHE A 149 -1.87 -14.83 4.09
CA PHE A 149 -1.29 -14.91 5.43
C PHE A 149 -2.36 -15.33 6.43
N GLN A 150 -2.29 -16.58 6.89
CA GLN A 150 -3.14 -17.07 7.97
C GLN A 150 -2.61 -16.53 9.29
N LEU A 151 -3.45 -15.79 10.02
CA LEU A 151 -3.07 -15.14 11.26
C LEU A 151 -3.19 -16.14 12.43
N LYS A 152 -2.13 -16.29 13.21
CA LYS A 152 -2.08 -17.22 14.36
C LYS A 152 -2.74 -16.66 15.63
N THR A 153 -3.08 -15.38 15.64
CA THR A 153 -3.68 -14.69 16.79
C THR A 153 -4.96 -13.97 16.38
N LEU A 154 -5.83 -13.70 17.34
CA LEU A 154 -7.07 -12.95 17.10
C LEU A 154 -6.87 -11.44 17.22
N LYS A 155 -5.75 -11.01 17.79
CA LYS A 155 -5.46 -9.59 18.01
C LYS A 155 -3.95 -9.37 18.13
N GLY A 156 -3.45 -8.26 17.57
CA GLY A 156 -2.07 -7.84 17.74
C GLY A 156 -1.52 -7.06 16.56
N LYS A 157 -0.21 -6.86 16.59
CA LYS A 157 0.59 -6.34 15.49
C LYS A 157 1.67 -7.38 15.19
N PRO A 158 1.44 -8.27 14.22
CA PRO A 158 2.40 -9.31 13.87
C PRO A 158 3.69 -8.67 13.35
N HIS A 159 4.78 -9.43 13.34
CA HIS A 159 5.99 -8.97 12.66
C HIS A 159 5.71 -8.69 11.18
N PRO A 160 6.53 -7.87 10.48
CA PRO A 160 6.26 -7.50 9.09
C PRO A 160 6.18 -8.73 8.17
N MET A 161 5.11 -8.80 7.36
CA MET A 161 4.87 -9.80 6.33
C MET A 161 5.62 -9.41 5.07
N ALA A 162 6.70 -10.09 4.75
CA ALA A 162 7.57 -9.74 3.64
C ALA A 162 7.64 -10.82 2.57
N PHE A 163 7.63 -10.40 1.33
CA PHE A 163 7.82 -11.25 0.16
C PHE A 163 8.32 -10.46 -1.05
N LYS A 164 8.80 -11.15 -2.06
CA LYS A 164 9.02 -10.58 -3.39
C LYS A 164 8.23 -11.36 -4.42
N PHE A 165 7.82 -10.70 -5.47
CA PHE A 165 7.09 -11.30 -6.58
C PHE A 165 7.58 -10.73 -7.91
N LYS A 166 7.45 -11.52 -8.99
CA LYS A 166 7.80 -11.10 -10.33
C LYS A 166 6.66 -10.26 -10.92
N SER A 167 6.87 -8.93 -10.97
CA SER A 167 5.83 -7.99 -11.34
C SER A 167 5.63 -7.93 -12.85
N ARG A 168 4.36 -7.93 -13.31
CA ARG A 168 4.01 -7.65 -14.70
C ARG A 168 3.94 -6.16 -15.04
N LEU A 169 4.03 -5.29 -14.04
CA LEU A 169 3.96 -3.83 -14.23
C LEU A 169 5.29 -3.22 -14.67
N ILE A 170 6.12 -4.06 -15.29
CA ILE A 170 7.44 -3.70 -15.79
C ILE A 170 7.55 -4.15 -17.24
N GLY A 171 7.71 -3.19 -18.11
CA GLY A 171 7.85 -3.42 -19.54
C GLY A 171 8.48 -2.21 -20.25
N PRO A 172 8.62 -2.27 -21.58
CA PRO A 172 9.25 -1.19 -22.34
C PRO A 172 8.61 0.19 -22.15
N ASN A 173 7.29 0.21 -21.93
CA ASN A 173 6.48 1.42 -21.78
C ASN A 173 5.80 1.55 -20.42
N GLN A 174 6.12 0.70 -19.47
CA GLN A 174 5.52 0.70 -18.14
C GLN A 174 6.57 0.36 -17.10
N LYS A 175 6.67 1.20 -16.08
CA LYS A 175 7.48 0.95 -14.89
C LYS A 175 6.75 1.49 -13.67
N SER A 176 5.99 0.63 -13.01
CA SER A 176 5.17 1.02 -11.87
C SER A 176 5.45 0.14 -10.67
N VAL A 177 5.49 0.74 -9.48
CA VAL A 177 5.54 0.04 -8.20
C VAL A 177 4.12 -0.07 -7.67
N PHE A 178 3.74 -1.27 -7.29
CA PHE A 178 2.40 -1.62 -6.83
C PHE A 178 2.33 -1.60 -5.30
N PHE A 179 1.29 -0.96 -4.77
CA PHE A 179 0.92 -1.02 -3.36
C PHE A 179 -0.51 -1.55 -3.26
N PRO A 180 -0.71 -2.72 -2.63
CA PRO A 180 -2.03 -3.25 -2.35
C PRO A 180 -2.70 -2.40 -1.27
N THR A 181 -3.70 -1.59 -1.61
CA THR A 181 -4.39 -0.67 -0.69
C THR A 181 -5.91 -0.80 -0.68
N VAL A 182 -6.50 -1.73 -1.45
CA VAL A 182 -7.95 -2.01 -1.39
C VAL A 182 -8.34 -2.66 -0.06
N HIS A 183 -9.42 -2.22 0.57
CA HIS A 183 -9.96 -2.75 1.82
C HIS A 183 -11.21 -3.59 1.59
N ILE A 184 -11.29 -4.76 2.27
CA ILE A 184 -12.49 -5.54 2.48
C ILE A 184 -12.41 -6.06 3.92
N HIS A 185 -13.10 -5.40 4.83
CA HIS A 185 -13.03 -5.67 6.28
C HIS A 185 -14.26 -6.39 6.82
N ASP A 186 -15.40 -6.24 6.18
CA ASP A 186 -16.71 -6.77 6.57
C ASP A 186 -17.27 -7.81 5.56
N GLY A 187 -16.48 -8.13 4.53
CA GLY A 187 -16.88 -9.03 3.44
C GLY A 187 -17.50 -8.31 2.25
N GLU A 188 -17.69 -6.97 2.31
CA GLU A 188 -18.26 -6.15 1.25
C GLU A 188 -17.19 -5.22 0.65
N VAL A 189 -17.38 -4.85 -0.61
CA VAL A 189 -16.51 -3.91 -1.32
C VAL A 189 -17.17 -2.54 -1.36
N HIS A 190 -16.59 -1.59 -0.65
CA HIS A 190 -17.08 -0.21 -0.62
C HIS A 190 -16.26 0.69 -1.54
N ASP A 191 -16.89 1.67 -2.21
CA ASP A 191 -16.22 2.63 -3.08
C ASP A 191 -15.26 3.56 -2.32
N LEU A 192 -15.58 3.87 -1.07
CA LEU A 192 -14.83 4.76 -0.19
C LEU A 192 -14.55 4.08 1.14
N GLU A 193 -13.29 4.12 1.57
CA GLU A 193 -12.84 3.56 2.85
C GLU A 193 -12.03 4.56 3.66
N GLU A 194 -11.93 4.33 4.98
CA GLU A 194 -11.06 5.10 5.86
C GLU A 194 -9.65 4.55 5.82
N PHE A 195 -8.70 5.41 5.52
CA PHE A 195 -7.28 5.08 5.43
C PHE A 195 -6.49 5.70 6.58
N ASP A 196 -5.54 4.94 7.11
CA ASP A 196 -4.50 5.37 8.06
C ASP A 196 -3.12 4.83 7.64
N HIS A 197 -2.86 4.79 6.34
CA HIS A 197 -1.70 4.09 5.78
C HIS A 197 -0.48 4.98 5.63
N ALA A 198 0.70 4.39 5.90
CA ALA A 198 1.99 4.91 5.48
C ALA A 198 2.60 4.00 4.40
N LEU A 199 2.78 4.55 3.21
CA LEU A 199 3.43 3.86 2.10
C LEU A 199 4.88 4.31 1.98
N PHE A 200 5.81 3.36 1.98
CA PHE A 200 7.24 3.60 1.83
C PHE A 200 7.73 3.01 0.51
N LEU A 201 8.46 3.81 -0.26
CA LEU A 201 8.96 3.46 -1.58
C LEU A 201 10.47 3.65 -1.64
N GLN A 202 11.17 2.68 -2.18
CA GLN A 202 12.53 2.88 -2.70
C GLN A 202 12.55 2.70 -4.22
N ALA A 203 12.95 3.75 -4.94
CA ALA A 203 13.14 3.74 -6.39
C ALA A 203 14.14 4.83 -6.78
N PRO A 204 15.23 4.52 -7.52
CA PRO A 204 16.23 5.50 -7.94
C PRO A 204 15.65 6.65 -8.77
N GLU A 205 14.53 6.43 -9.47
CA GLU A 205 13.78 7.46 -10.19
C GLU A 205 13.25 8.53 -9.23
N PHE A 206 12.69 8.11 -8.10
CA PHE A 206 12.18 9.01 -7.08
C PHE A 206 13.29 9.79 -6.39
N ASP A 207 14.47 9.22 -6.21
CA ASP A 207 15.64 9.92 -5.65
C ASP A 207 16.01 11.16 -6.47
N ARG A 208 15.84 11.08 -7.80
CA ARG A 208 16.08 12.18 -8.73
C ARG A 208 14.93 13.17 -8.83
N LEU A 209 13.69 12.66 -8.71
CA LEU A 209 12.47 13.41 -9.00
C LEU A 209 11.93 14.13 -7.78
N CYS A 210 11.94 13.50 -6.61
CA CYS A 210 11.47 14.07 -5.37
C CYS A 210 12.43 15.14 -4.87
N GLY A 211 11.90 16.31 -4.55
CA GLY A 211 12.68 17.41 -3.98
C GLY A 211 13.36 17.04 -2.65
N PRO A 212 14.34 17.82 -2.20
CA PRO A 212 15.07 17.52 -0.98
C PRO A 212 14.13 17.49 0.24
N TYR A 213 14.54 16.68 1.23
CA TYR A 213 13.85 16.66 2.52
C TYR A 213 13.64 18.07 3.05
N ARG A 214 12.40 18.40 3.35
CA ARG A 214 12.02 19.69 3.93
C ARG A 214 11.09 19.49 5.10
N GLN A 215 11.39 20.19 6.16
CA GLN A 215 10.59 20.18 7.38
C GLN A 215 10.21 21.61 7.77
N ARG A 216 8.96 21.74 8.20
CA ARG A 216 8.45 22.90 8.93
C ARG A 216 7.87 22.38 10.25
N ARG A 217 6.62 22.71 10.59
CA ARG A 217 5.85 22.04 11.67
C ARG A 217 5.41 20.63 11.31
N ARG A 218 5.39 20.31 10.00
CA ARG A 218 5.06 19.00 9.42
C ARG A 218 6.08 18.68 8.32
N LEU A 219 6.14 17.44 7.92
CA LEU A 219 6.84 17.04 6.70
C LEU A 219 6.24 17.79 5.50
N VAL A 220 7.09 18.23 4.60
CA VAL A 220 6.65 18.95 3.39
C VAL A 220 6.66 17.98 2.23
N THR A 221 5.47 17.63 1.75
CA THR A 221 5.27 16.78 0.58
C THR A 221 5.80 17.46 -0.68
N ASP A 222 6.53 16.71 -1.49
CA ASP A 222 6.93 17.16 -2.82
C ASP A 222 5.71 17.23 -3.75
N LYS A 223 5.54 18.37 -4.44
CA LYS A 223 4.34 18.61 -5.25
C LYS A 223 4.27 17.75 -6.53
N ALA A 224 5.41 17.33 -7.06
CA ALA A 224 5.45 16.59 -8.30
C ALA A 224 5.21 15.10 -8.07
N THR A 225 5.70 14.57 -6.96
CA THR A 225 5.64 13.14 -6.65
C THR A 225 4.55 12.76 -5.64
N GLY A 226 4.08 13.71 -4.83
CA GLY A 226 3.17 13.43 -3.72
C GLY A 226 3.85 12.82 -2.48
N TYR A 227 5.14 12.52 -2.54
CA TYR A 227 5.91 11.86 -1.49
C TYR A 227 6.78 12.84 -0.70
N VAL A 228 7.17 12.42 0.48
CA VAL A 228 8.25 13.04 1.27
C VAL A 228 9.48 12.17 1.14
N ARG A 229 10.62 12.74 0.78
CA ARG A 229 11.90 12.05 0.70
C ARG A 229 12.56 11.97 2.06
N SER A 230 13.20 10.85 2.41
CA SER A 230 14.00 10.72 3.64
C SER A 230 15.15 11.73 3.68
N LYS A 231 15.57 12.06 4.89
CA LYS A 231 16.66 13.02 5.10
C LYS A 231 18.03 12.44 4.72
N TRP A 232 18.20 11.14 4.90
CA TRP A 232 19.43 10.38 4.66
C TRP A 232 19.16 9.15 3.85
N THR A 233 20.19 8.47 3.37
CA THR A 233 20.15 7.10 2.82
C THR A 233 19.78 6.09 3.92
N ALA A 234 19.25 4.95 3.50
CA ALA A 234 18.66 3.98 4.42
C ALA A 234 19.67 3.40 5.42
N ASP A 235 20.95 3.29 5.07
CA ASP A 235 22.05 2.86 5.96
C ASP A 235 22.17 3.69 7.24
N ARG A 236 21.63 4.92 7.24
CA ARG A 236 21.72 5.83 8.37
C ARG A 236 20.63 5.65 9.40
N PHE A 237 19.59 4.87 9.10
CA PHE A 237 18.44 4.73 9.99
C PHE A 237 17.81 3.34 10.02
N CYS A 238 18.15 2.46 9.07
CA CYS A 238 17.74 1.05 9.06
C CYS A 238 18.88 0.14 9.52
N ASP A 239 18.54 -0.93 10.23
CA ASP A 239 19.41 -2.08 10.38
C ASP A 239 19.40 -2.89 9.09
N ILE A 240 20.39 -2.64 8.22
CA ILE A 240 20.43 -3.20 6.86
C ILE A 240 20.58 -4.72 6.87
N ASP A 241 21.34 -5.28 7.81
CA ASP A 241 21.54 -6.73 7.91
C ASP A 241 20.22 -7.42 8.31
N ALA A 242 19.48 -6.84 9.24
CA ALA A 242 18.16 -7.33 9.64
C ALA A 242 17.09 -7.16 8.54
N CYS A 243 17.29 -6.27 7.56
CA CYS A 243 16.40 -6.09 6.42
C CYS A 243 16.52 -7.18 5.34
N GLN A 244 17.44 -8.11 5.42
CA GLN A 244 17.59 -9.26 4.51
C GLN A 244 17.57 -8.90 3.01
N GLY A 245 18.22 -7.80 2.63
CA GLY A 245 18.30 -7.34 1.24
C GLY A 245 17.04 -6.65 0.70
N ILE A 246 15.97 -6.55 1.48
CA ILE A 246 14.74 -5.86 1.08
C ILE A 246 15.00 -4.37 0.89
N VAL A 247 15.71 -3.73 1.81
CA VAL A 247 16.07 -2.31 1.77
C VAL A 247 17.41 -2.12 1.09
N ASP A 248 17.48 -1.19 0.14
CA ASP A 248 18.74 -0.74 -0.45
C ASP A 248 19.39 0.29 0.47
N LYS A 249 20.56 -0.04 0.99
CA LYS A 249 21.31 0.78 1.96
C LYS A 249 21.67 2.17 1.41
N ASP A 250 21.98 2.25 0.12
CA ASP A 250 22.46 3.47 -0.56
C ASP A 250 21.31 4.30 -1.14
N GLY A 251 20.09 3.75 -1.15
CA GLY A 251 18.87 4.41 -1.63
C GLY A 251 18.21 5.31 -0.58
N LEU A 252 17.50 6.33 -1.07
CA LEU A 252 16.61 7.11 -0.24
C LEU A 252 15.26 6.38 -0.09
N VAL A 253 14.53 6.69 0.97
CA VAL A 253 13.16 6.20 1.17
C VAL A 253 12.19 7.35 0.93
N HIS A 254 11.08 7.06 0.27
CA HIS A 254 10.02 8.02 -0.02
C HIS A 254 8.75 7.59 0.68
N ARG A 255 8.11 8.49 1.42
CA ARG A 255 6.91 8.22 2.22
C ARG A 255 5.71 8.98 1.68
N LEU A 256 4.58 8.27 1.50
CA LEU A 256 3.26 8.82 1.22
C LEU A 256 2.33 8.47 2.38
N GLU A 257 1.64 9.45 2.94
CA GLU A 257 0.59 9.24 3.94
C GLU A 257 -0.78 9.27 3.27
N MET A 258 -1.57 8.23 3.51
CA MET A 258 -2.98 8.16 3.14
C MET A 258 -3.80 8.21 4.42
N GLN A 259 -4.57 9.28 4.61
CA GLN A 259 -5.36 9.48 5.84
C GLN A 259 -6.75 10.00 5.54
N GLY A 260 -7.75 9.43 6.22
CA GLY A 260 -9.15 9.78 6.10
C GLY A 260 -9.85 9.06 4.95
N ARG A 261 -11.07 9.48 4.66
CA ARG A 261 -11.95 8.80 3.71
C ARG A 261 -11.51 9.03 2.26
N MET A 262 -11.13 7.96 1.59
CA MET A 262 -10.58 7.97 0.24
C MET A 262 -11.21 6.86 -0.61
N LYS A 263 -10.99 6.93 -1.93
CA LYS A 263 -11.43 5.88 -2.85
C LYS A 263 -10.72 4.57 -2.56
N ASN A 264 -11.49 3.49 -2.50
CA ASN A 264 -10.99 2.15 -2.22
C ASN A 264 -10.36 1.54 -3.47
N GLN A 265 -9.07 1.75 -3.65
CA GLN A 265 -8.33 1.27 -4.81
C GLN A 265 -6.85 1.14 -4.50
N ASP A 266 -6.15 0.33 -5.30
CA ASP A 266 -4.70 0.15 -5.19
C ASP A 266 -3.93 1.38 -5.64
N VAL A 267 -2.77 1.62 -4.99
CA VAL A 267 -1.86 2.69 -5.36
C VAL A 267 -0.78 2.16 -6.30
N LEU A 268 -0.63 2.85 -7.43
CA LEU A 268 0.46 2.63 -8.38
C LEU A 268 1.39 3.85 -8.39
N ALA A 269 2.65 3.65 -8.05
CA ALA A 269 3.68 4.65 -8.27
C ALA A 269 4.24 4.47 -9.70
N ASP A 270 3.68 5.21 -10.67
CA ASP A 270 4.13 5.19 -12.07
C ASP A 270 5.40 6.04 -12.23
N LEU A 271 6.55 5.37 -12.26
CA LEU A 271 7.85 6.00 -12.33
C LEU A 271 8.08 6.76 -13.64
N GLN A 272 7.47 6.29 -14.74
CA GLN A 272 7.61 6.93 -16.05
C GLN A 272 6.70 8.16 -16.19
N ALA A 273 5.46 8.09 -15.69
CA ALA A 273 4.54 9.22 -15.73
C ALA A 273 5.09 10.40 -14.92
N ILE A 274 5.67 10.13 -13.77
CA ILE A 274 6.28 11.15 -12.91
C ILE A 274 7.48 11.80 -13.61
N GLU A 275 8.34 11.03 -14.29
CA GLU A 275 9.45 11.57 -15.09
C GLU A 275 8.94 12.49 -16.22
N ARG A 276 7.97 12.03 -17.00
CA ARG A 276 7.38 12.83 -18.10
C ARG A 276 6.81 14.16 -17.60
N ASN A 277 6.09 14.14 -16.50
CA ASN A 277 5.50 15.34 -15.91
C ASN A 277 6.54 16.35 -15.44
N LYS A 278 7.66 15.89 -14.87
CA LYS A 278 8.74 16.77 -14.46
C LYS A 278 9.44 17.40 -15.67
N GLN A 279 9.69 16.63 -16.75
CA GLN A 279 10.28 17.15 -17.98
C GLN A 279 9.39 18.20 -18.62
N SER A 280 8.07 17.98 -18.70
CA SER A 280 7.13 18.97 -19.23
C SER A 280 7.06 20.26 -18.42
N SER A 281 7.23 20.17 -17.10
CA SER A 281 7.25 21.35 -16.21
C SER A 281 8.55 22.16 -16.26
N LEU A 282 9.63 21.59 -16.82
CA LEU A 282 10.91 22.24 -16.99
C LEU A 282 11.08 22.92 -18.36
N LEU A 283 10.20 22.63 -19.33
CA LEU A 283 10.21 23.30 -20.62
C LEU A 283 9.72 24.75 -20.45
N PRO A 284 10.43 25.76 -20.94
CA PRO A 284 9.99 27.14 -20.87
C PRO A 284 8.69 27.32 -21.66
N GLN A 285 7.72 27.99 -21.07
CA GLN A 285 6.40 28.28 -21.70
C GLN A 285 6.49 29.05 -23.03
N SER A 286 7.66 29.50 -23.44
CA SER A 286 7.90 30.23 -24.66
C SER A 286 7.89 29.41 -25.95
N SER A 287 7.81 28.08 -25.90
CA SER A 287 7.77 27.20 -27.09
C SER A 287 6.37 26.71 -27.49
N LEU A 288 5.30 27.19 -26.84
CA LEU A 288 3.91 26.79 -27.11
C LEU A 288 3.16 27.72 -28.06
N PHE A 289 3.85 28.50 -28.91
CA PHE A 289 3.21 29.10 -30.06
C PHE A 289 3.59 28.29 -31.31
N TRP A 290 2.54 27.79 -32.00
CA TRP A 290 2.54 27.00 -33.23
C TRP A 290 2.82 25.50 -33.08
N ILE A 291 1.76 24.74 -32.86
CA ILE A 291 1.23 23.70 -33.76
C ILE A 291 -0.13 23.28 -33.15
N GLY A 292 -1.21 23.67 -33.84
CA GLY A 292 -2.54 23.14 -33.58
C GLY A 292 -2.62 21.69 -34.04
N GLY A 293 -3.18 20.83 -33.21
CA GLY A 293 -3.39 19.43 -33.57
C GLY A 293 -3.87 18.62 -32.35
N ILE A 294 -5.15 18.36 -32.35
CA ILE A 294 -5.93 17.55 -31.45
C ILE A 294 -5.22 16.22 -31.13
N ALA A 295 -4.85 15.98 -29.88
CA ALA A 295 -4.65 14.63 -29.36
C ALA A 295 -4.98 14.60 -27.87
N GLY A 296 -5.87 13.67 -27.53
CA GLY A 296 -6.60 13.44 -26.33
C GLY A 296 -5.90 13.61 -25.00
N ILE A 297 -6.55 14.36 -24.16
CA ILE A 297 -6.33 14.40 -22.71
C ILE A 297 -7.05 13.18 -22.10
N ALA A 298 -6.33 12.09 -22.02
CA ALA A 298 -6.72 10.95 -21.19
C ALA A 298 -5.53 10.60 -20.30
N GLY A 299 -5.56 10.96 -19.05
CA GLY A 299 -4.57 10.51 -18.08
C GLY A 299 -4.00 11.59 -17.18
N MET A 300 -4.84 12.33 -16.46
CA MET A 300 -4.40 13.03 -15.24
C MET A 300 -5.56 13.67 -14.49
N LYS A 301 -6.39 12.85 -13.88
CA LYS A 301 -7.43 13.31 -12.95
C LYS A 301 -7.25 12.64 -11.58
N TRP A 302 -6.04 12.77 -11.00
CA TRP A 302 -5.74 12.13 -9.73
C TRP A 302 -4.95 12.99 -8.74
N PHE A 303 -4.91 14.30 -8.92
CA PHE A 303 -4.32 15.20 -7.93
C PHE A 303 -5.29 16.33 -7.56
N PHE A 304 -5.93 16.17 -6.39
CA PHE A 304 -6.52 17.24 -5.57
C PHE A 304 -7.57 18.15 -6.22
N ASP A 305 -8.80 17.71 -6.30
CA ASP A 305 -9.94 18.62 -6.20
C ASP A 305 -10.28 18.85 -4.71
N ARG A 306 -9.52 19.73 -4.08
CA ARG A 306 -9.77 20.29 -2.75
C ARG A 306 -10.36 21.69 -2.87
N ARG A 307 -11.31 21.93 -3.79
CA ARG A 307 -12.11 23.18 -3.79
C ARG A 307 -13.43 22.90 -4.46
N THR A 308 -14.42 22.50 -3.68
CA THR A 308 -15.84 22.83 -3.79
C THR A 308 -16.68 21.89 -2.94
N LEU A 309 -16.70 22.11 -1.64
CA LEU A 309 -17.80 21.71 -0.76
C LEU A 309 -17.83 22.67 0.44
N VAL A 310 -17.94 23.96 0.15
CA VAL A 310 -18.50 24.94 1.09
C VAL A 310 -19.21 25.97 0.24
N SER A 311 -20.48 25.81 0.03
CA SER A 311 -21.52 26.84 -0.19
C SER A 311 -22.72 26.24 -0.93
N GLN A 312 -23.62 25.65 -0.18
CA GLN A 312 -25.07 25.71 -0.46
C GLN A 312 -25.81 25.08 0.74
N ALA A 313 -25.75 25.81 1.85
CA ALA A 313 -26.78 25.71 2.87
C ALA A 313 -27.30 27.14 3.10
N GLY A 314 -28.47 27.42 2.61
CA GLY A 314 -29.17 28.66 2.93
C GLY A 314 -29.82 29.32 1.72
N GLN A 315 -31.00 28.89 1.41
CA GLN A 315 -32.17 29.76 1.12
C GLN A 315 -33.22 28.94 0.35
N GLY A 316 -34.29 28.69 1.01
CA GLY A 316 -35.49 28.12 0.44
C GLY A 316 -36.66 28.42 1.37
N LYS A 317 -37.15 29.67 1.29
CA LYS A 317 -38.33 30.16 1.98
C LYS A 317 -39.59 29.46 1.49
N ALA A 318 -40.49 29.33 2.44
CA ALA A 318 -41.89 28.98 2.35
C ALA A 318 -42.68 29.56 1.19
N SER A 319 -43.64 28.83 0.67
CA SER A 319 -44.96 29.34 0.30
C SER A 319 -45.99 28.22 0.48
N ARG A 320 -46.99 28.58 1.30
CA ARG A 320 -48.33 27.93 1.43
C ARG A 320 -49.11 28.09 0.14
N HIS A 321 -50.01 27.18 -0.14
CA HIS A 321 -51.46 27.32 -0.43
C HIS A 321 -51.97 25.92 -0.76
N ASP A 322 -52.82 25.38 0.04
CA ASP A 322 -54.31 25.41 0.12
C ASP A 322 -55.00 24.77 -1.08
N GLU A 323 -55.87 23.86 -0.67
CA GLU A 323 -57.21 23.48 -1.10
C GLU A 323 -57.41 22.27 -2.05
N VAL A 324 -58.16 21.38 -1.45
CA VAL A 324 -59.52 20.85 -1.77
C VAL A 324 -59.54 19.80 -2.92
N THR A 325 -59.82 18.65 -2.64
CA THR A 325 -60.99 17.76 -2.51
C THR A 325 -60.59 16.35 -2.13
#